data_1627941d214503d769478bb830ccf2f4
#
_entry.id   1627941d214503d769478bb830ccf2f4
#
_cell.length_a   1.000
_cell.length_b   1.000
_cell.length_c   1.000
_cell.angle_alpha   90.00
_cell.angle_beta   90.00
_cell.angle_gamma   90.00
#
_symmetry.space_group_name_H-M   'P 1'
#
loop_
_entity.id
_entity.type
_entity.pdbx_description
1 polymer ?
#
loop_
_entity_poly.entity_id
_entity_poly.type
_entity_poly.pdbx_seq_one_letter_code
_entity_poly.pdbx_strand_id
1 'polypeptide(L)'
;MARDHDIVLLGATGFTGGLTAAELANRAPEDAKIALAGRNAAKLEQARERLAEKAPRLAEAELVTADVTSAPQMRDLAASTRVLATTVGPYILHGEEVVAACAAEGTDYADLTGEPEFVDRSYLRHHETAVSSGARLVHCCGFDSIPHDLGAQFTVEQLPSDGPIHVRGYVHSEGSIFSGGTLHSALLAMSRFRKALNNAKARAAVEKGQATSSRRARVETLTPHRALGYWALPMPTIDPAVIARTARAREEFGPDFSYGHYAAVKRLPFAIGGTAAVGGMVVGAQVPPVRRLLQKMAEPGTGPSEYKLDHATFWVRFIGEASGERVVTEVAGGEPGYRETSRMLAETALSLAYDELDETAGQVTTGQALGRSLRERLHRSGMTFTVLERS
;
A
#
# COMPACT_ATOMS: atom_id res chain seq x y z
N MET A 1 -28.71 3.22 5.10
CA MET A 1 -28.87 4.43 5.97
C MET A 1 -27.76 5.40 5.58
N ALA A 2 -27.99 6.71 5.76
CA ALA A 2 -26.90 7.68 5.55
C ALA A 2 -25.83 7.44 6.63
N ARG A 3 -24.56 7.46 6.23
CA ARG A 3 -23.43 7.35 7.14
C ARG A 3 -23.12 8.71 7.75
N ASP A 4 -22.67 8.75 9.00
CA ASP A 4 -22.38 10.00 9.71
C ASP A 4 -21.15 10.69 9.11
N HIS A 5 -20.16 9.89 8.64
CA HIS A 5 -18.90 10.35 8.08
C HIS A 5 -18.69 9.81 6.65
N ASP A 6 -18.00 10.60 5.83
CA ASP A 6 -17.50 10.13 4.54
C ASP A 6 -16.22 9.31 4.74
N ILE A 7 -15.30 9.81 5.59
CA ILE A 7 -14.03 9.16 5.88
C ILE A 7 -13.73 9.22 7.37
N VAL A 8 -13.39 8.08 7.95
CA VAL A 8 -12.77 7.99 9.28
C VAL A 8 -11.31 7.59 9.12
N LEU A 9 -10.40 8.38 9.71
CA LEU A 9 -8.99 8.05 9.79
C LEU A 9 -8.64 7.48 11.18
N LEU A 10 -8.42 6.18 11.25
CA LEU A 10 -8.03 5.47 12.46
C LEU A 10 -6.50 5.47 12.62
N GLY A 11 -6.03 5.97 13.78
CA GLY A 11 -4.59 6.12 14.06
C GLY A 11 -4.06 7.54 13.82
N ALA A 12 -4.92 8.55 13.80
CA ALA A 12 -4.58 9.96 13.55
C ALA A 12 -3.55 10.55 14.54
N THR A 13 -3.36 9.95 15.70
CA THR A 13 -2.37 10.38 16.70
C THR A 13 -0.93 9.98 16.38
N GLY A 14 -0.73 9.05 15.44
CA GLY A 14 0.59 8.61 14.97
C GLY A 14 1.22 9.60 13.98
N PHE A 15 2.52 9.46 13.72
CA PHE A 15 3.23 10.34 12.78
C PHE A 15 2.62 10.28 11.38
N THR A 16 2.53 9.07 10.80
CA THR A 16 1.91 8.87 9.46
C THR A 16 0.43 9.26 9.46
N GLY A 17 -0.30 8.92 10.54
CA GLY A 17 -1.71 9.30 10.69
C GLY A 17 -1.93 10.81 10.69
N GLY A 18 -1.06 11.56 11.36
CA GLY A 18 -1.11 13.03 11.35
C GLY A 18 -0.85 13.63 9.97
N LEU A 19 0.13 13.10 9.23
CA LEU A 19 0.38 13.50 7.85
C LEU A 19 -0.81 13.17 6.93
N THR A 20 -1.39 11.97 7.08
CA THR A 20 -2.57 11.56 6.31
C THR A 20 -3.79 12.44 6.63
N ALA A 21 -4.00 12.81 7.91
CA ALA A 21 -5.08 13.72 8.29
C ALA A 21 -4.94 15.09 7.61
N ALA A 22 -3.72 15.64 7.56
CA ALA A 22 -3.44 16.91 6.89
C ALA A 22 -3.68 16.82 5.37
N GLU A 23 -3.23 15.74 4.72
CA GLU A 23 -3.48 15.51 3.29
C GLU A 23 -4.99 15.37 3.00
N LEU A 24 -5.74 14.63 3.81
CA LEU A 24 -7.20 14.52 3.70
C LEU A 24 -7.87 15.89 3.81
N ALA A 25 -7.53 16.66 4.84
CA ALA A 25 -8.15 17.97 5.07
C ALA A 25 -7.89 18.97 3.95
N ASN A 26 -6.68 18.94 3.37
CA ASN A 26 -6.29 19.87 2.30
C ASN A 26 -6.86 19.51 0.93
N ARG A 27 -7.33 18.26 0.73
CA ARG A 27 -7.71 17.74 -0.60
C ARG A 27 -9.16 17.29 -0.70
N ALA A 28 -9.82 17.06 0.42
CA ALA A 28 -11.23 16.68 0.45
C ALA A 28 -12.13 17.84 0.00
N PRO A 29 -13.30 17.55 -0.57
CA PRO A 29 -14.34 18.55 -0.82
C PRO A 29 -14.66 19.36 0.45
N GLU A 30 -15.10 20.60 0.29
CA GLU A 30 -15.35 21.51 1.45
C GLU A 30 -16.40 20.98 2.42
N ASP A 31 -17.39 20.26 1.94
CA ASP A 31 -18.48 19.65 2.70
C ASP A 31 -18.17 18.24 3.22
N ALA A 32 -16.97 17.69 2.92
CA ALA A 32 -16.59 16.35 3.36
C ALA A 32 -16.54 16.22 4.88
N LYS A 33 -17.18 15.16 5.39
CA LYS A 33 -17.21 14.83 6.81
C LYS A 33 -16.07 13.87 7.16
N ILE A 34 -14.98 14.40 7.69
CA ILE A 34 -13.80 13.65 8.10
C ILE A 34 -13.77 13.55 9.62
N ALA A 35 -13.66 12.34 10.16
CA ALA A 35 -13.44 12.10 11.59
C ALA A 35 -12.06 11.50 11.85
N LEU A 36 -11.47 11.87 12.99
CA LEU A 36 -10.19 11.35 13.47
C LEU A 36 -10.44 10.35 14.59
N ALA A 37 -9.93 9.12 14.42
CA ALA A 37 -10.17 8.05 15.37
C ALA A 37 -8.88 7.53 16.00
N GLY A 38 -8.99 7.05 17.25
CA GLY A 38 -7.90 6.44 18.00
C GLY A 38 -8.32 6.07 19.42
N ARG A 39 -7.46 5.32 20.13
CA ARG A 39 -7.82 4.73 21.42
C ARG A 39 -7.75 5.69 22.63
N ASN A 40 -7.20 6.88 22.48
CA ASN A 40 -6.99 7.81 23.60
C ASN A 40 -7.52 9.20 23.25
N ALA A 41 -8.62 9.60 23.88
CA ALA A 41 -9.30 10.86 23.63
C ALA A 41 -8.39 12.09 23.85
N ALA A 42 -7.60 12.11 24.94
CA ALA A 42 -6.71 13.24 25.22
C ALA A 42 -5.60 13.40 24.15
N LYS A 43 -5.06 12.27 23.66
CA LYS A 43 -4.08 12.31 22.56
C LYS A 43 -4.72 12.71 21.23
N LEU A 44 -5.98 12.35 20.98
CA LEU A 44 -6.73 12.79 19.80
C LEU A 44 -6.93 14.30 19.82
N GLU A 45 -7.33 14.85 20.96
CA GLU A 45 -7.49 16.31 21.14
C GLU A 45 -6.18 17.05 20.87
N GLN A 46 -5.08 16.64 21.51
CA GLN A 46 -3.75 17.20 21.27
C GLN A 46 -3.30 17.06 19.79
N ALA A 47 -3.64 15.96 19.15
CA ALA A 47 -3.34 15.77 17.74
C ALA A 47 -4.16 16.72 16.87
N ARG A 48 -5.45 16.89 17.14
CA ARG A 48 -6.33 17.81 16.42
C ARG A 48 -5.83 19.26 16.52
N GLU A 49 -5.51 19.73 17.73
CA GLU A 49 -4.97 21.07 17.97
C GLU A 49 -3.69 21.30 17.15
N ARG A 50 -2.72 20.40 17.25
CA ARG A 50 -1.45 20.48 16.50
C ARG A 50 -1.65 20.43 14.99
N LEU A 51 -2.59 19.61 14.51
CA LEU A 51 -2.87 19.46 13.08
C LEU A 51 -3.62 20.65 12.52
N ALA A 52 -4.45 21.31 13.31
CA ALA A 52 -5.17 22.52 12.94
C ALA A 52 -4.24 23.70 12.58
N GLU A 53 -3.03 23.75 13.13
CA GLU A 53 -2.02 24.75 12.75
C GLU A 53 -1.59 24.63 11.28
N LYS A 54 -1.55 23.39 10.74
CA LYS A 54 -1.16 23.10 9.35
C LYS A 54 -2.34 22.90 8.40
N ALA A 55 -3.48 22.50 8.94
CA ALA A 55 -4.72 22.22 8.22
C ALA A 55 -5.92 22.74 9.05
N PRO A 56 -6.26 24.04 8.97
CA PRO A 56 -7.26 24.70 9.87
C PRO A 56 -8.61 24.00 9.93
N ARG A 57 -9.01 23.35 8.84
CA ARG A 57 -10.24 22.57 8.76
C ARG A 57 -10.32 21.44 9.80
N LEU A 58 -9.18 20.90 10.24
CA LEU A 58 -9.15 19.85 11.26
C LEU A 58 -9.48 20.36 12.67
N ALA A 59 -9.55 21.68 12.91
CA ALA A 59 -9.96 22.23 14.21
C ALA A 59 -11.36 21.76 14.63
N GLU A 60 -12.23 21.54 13.65
CA GLU A 60 -13.62 21.11 13.87
C GLU A 60 -13.85 19.62 13.55
N ALA A 61 -12.77 18.88 13.23
CA ALA A 61 -12.89 17.46 12.93
C ALA A 61 -13.44 16.68 14.12
N GLU A 62 -14.42 15.83 13.89
CA GLU A 62 -14.97 14.96 14.92
C GLU A 62 -13.91 13.97 15.41
N LEU A 63 -13.90 13.72 16.72
CA LEU A 63 -12.99 12.81 17.38
C LEU A 63 -13.74 11.58 17.88
N VAL A 64 -13.34 10.40 17.38
CA VAL A 64 -13.95 9.13 17.74
C VAL A 64 -12.98 8.29 18.55
N THR A 65 -13.34 7.97 19.81
CA THR A 65 -12.52 7.06 20.62
C THR A 65 -12.87 5.62 20.31
N ALA A 66 -11.89 4.87 19.78
CA ALA A 66 -12.07 3.47 19.42
C ALA A 66 -10.77 2.67 19.58
N ASP A 67 -10.87 1.46 20.15
CA ASP A 67 -9.77 0.52 20.32
C ASP A 67 -9.86 -0.58 19.27
N VAL A 68 -8.81 -0.75 18.47
CA VAL A 68 -8.69 -1.77 17.42
C VAL A 68 -8.81 -3.22 17.94
N THR A 69 -8.70 -3.44 19.24
CA THR A 69 -8.86 -4.76 19.86
C THR A 69 -10.30 -5.05 20.27
N SER A 70 -11.20 -4.05 20.17
CA SER A 70 -12.62 -4.18 20.53
C SER A 70 -13.49 -4.35 19.28
N ALA A 71 -13.91 -5.58 19.02
CA ALA A 71 -14.79 -5.90 17.89
C ALA A 71 -16.10 -5.05 17.88
N PRO A 72 -16.81 -4.81 19.03
CA PRO A 72 -17.97 -3.94 19.02
C PRO A 72 -17.64 -2.50 18.58
N GLN A 73 -16.57 -1.89 19.13
CA GLN A 73 -16.19 -0.52 18.77
C GLN A 73 -15.78 -0.42 17.30
N MET A 74 -15.12 -1.45 16.74
CA MET A 74 -14.78 -1.47 15.33
C MET A 74 -16.01 -1.59 14.42
N ARG A 75 -17.05 -2.34 14.85
CA ARG A 75 -18.33 -2.38 14.13
C ARG A 75 -19.03 -1.03 14.13
N ASP A 76 -19.16 -0.41 15.32
CA ASP A 76 -19.79 0.91 15.43
C ASP A 76 -19.05 1.93 14.55
N LEU A 77 -17.71 1.92 14.58
CA LEU A 77 -16.89 2.79 13.75
C LEU A 77 -17.08 2.54 12.26
N ALA A 78 -17.05 1.28 11.82
CA ALA A 78 -17.28 0.91 10.43
C ALA A 78 -18.71 1.28 9.98
N ALA A 79 -19.72 1.03 10.80
CA ALA A 79 -21.10 1.39 10.51
C ALA A 79 -21.32 2.89 10.34
N SER A 80 -20.52 3.74 10.99
CA SER A 80 -20.64 5.20 10.96
C SER A 80 -20.05 5.88 9.73
N THR A 81 -19.21 5.17 8.93
CA THR A 81 -18.45 5.80 7.85
C THR A 81 -18.57 5.08 6.51
N ARG A 82 -18.40 5.81 5.40
CA ARG A 82 -18.31 5.22 4.05
C ARG A 82 -16.96 4.57 3.81
N VAL A 83 -15.88 5.23 4.26
CA VAL A 83 -14.50 4.76 4.12
C VAL A 83 -13.81 4.78 5.47
N LEU A 84 -13.17 3.69 5.86
CA LEU A 84 -12.30 3.61 7.02
C LEU A 84 -10.86 3.42 6.56
N ALA A 85 -10.05 4.49 6.68
CA ALA A 85 -8.62 4.46 6.43
C ALA A 85 -7.86 4.26 7.74
N THR A 86 -6.83 3.40 7.76
CA THR A 86 -6.08 3.13 9.00
C THR A 86 -4.57 3.14 8.82
N THR A 87 -3.89 3.74 9.81
CA THR A 87 -2.43 3.74 9.94
C THR A 87 -1.95 2.95 11.16
N VAL A 88 -2.83 2.14 11.75
CA VAL A 88 -2.54 1.38 12.98
C VAL A 88 -1.87 0.05 12.65
N GLY A 89 -0.55 0.04 12.61
CA GLY A 89 0.28 -1.17 12.44
C GLY A 89 0.96 -1.62 13.75
N PRO A 90 1.58 -2.81 13.81
CA PRO A 90 1.58 -3.88 12.78
C PRO A 90 0.20 -4.47 12.51
N TYR A 91 -0.16 -4.60 11.25
CA TYR A 91 -1.53 -4.99 10.86
C TYR A 91 -1.84 -6.45 11.19
N ILE A 92 -0.83 -7.33 11.18
CA ILE A 92 -0.99 -8.73 11.64
C ILE A 92 -1.44 -8.83 13.09
N LEU A 93 -1.20 -7.80 13.91
CA LEU A 93 -1.57 -7.75 15.32
C LEU A 93 -2.85 -6.93 15.57
N HIS A 94 -3.09 -5.90 14.76
CA HIS A 94 -4.11 -4.88 15.04
C HIS A 94 -5.15 -4.69 13.94
N GLY A 95 -4.99 -5.29 12.77
CA GLY A 95 -5.86 -5.07 11.62
C GLY A 95 -7.10 -5.97 11.55
N GLU A 96 -7.10 -7.11 12.23
CA GLU A 96 -8.12 -8.16 12.06
C GLU A 96 -9.55 -7.67 12.32
N GLU A 97 -9.79 -7.07 13.49
CA GLU A 97 -11.13 -6.62 13.87
C GLU A 97 -11.62 -5.45 13.01
N VAL A 98 -10.68 -4.61 12.55
CA VAL A 98 -10.99 -3.48 11.67
C VAL A 98 -11.48 -3.98 10.31
N VAL A 99 -10.73 -4.90 9.70
CA VAL A 99 -11.10 -5.50 8.40
C VAL A 99 -12.41 -6.29 8.50
N ALA A 100 -12.57 -7.10 9.58
CA ALA A 100 -13.78 -7.87 9.82
C ALA A 100 -15.02 -6.98 9.92
N ALA A 101 -14.90 -5.85 10.63
CA ALA A 101 -15.97 -4.87 10.78
C ALA A 101 -16.33 -4.22 9.44
N CYS A 102 -15.33 -3.72 8.69
CA CYS A 102 -15.55 -3.12 7.38
C CYS A 102 -16.21 -4.09 6.40
N ALA A 103 -15.73 -5.34 6.36
CA ALA A 103 -16.32 -6.39 5.53
C ALA A 103 -17.78 -6.67 5.86
N ALA A 104 -18.14 -6.66 7.14
CA ALA A 104 -19.51 -6.95 7.58
C ALA A 104 -20.47 -5.78 7.34
N GLU A 105 -19.98 -4.54 7.56
CA GLU A 105 -20.82 -3.33 7.49
C GLU A 105 -20.92 -2.72 6.08
N GLY A 106 -20.25 -3.29 5.08
CA GLY A 106 -20.23 -2.74 3.72
C GLY A 106 -19.46 -1.41 3.65
N THR A 107 -18.44 -1.27 4.47
CA THR A 107 -17.58 -0.08 4.55
C THR A 107 -16.30 -0.31 3.79
N ASP A 108 -15.93 0.62 2.92
CA ASP A 108 -14.66 0.55 2.21
C ASP A 108 -13.48 0.72 3.19
N TYR A 109 -12.46 -0.10 3.01
CA TYR A 109 -11.29 -0.16 3.88
C TYR A 109 -10.02 0.17 3.11
N ALA A 110 -9.13 0.97 3.72
CA ALA A 110 -7.80 1.26 3.18
C ALA A 110 -6.73 1.24 4.29
N ASP A 111 -5.58 0.61 4.02
CA ASP A 111 -4.46 0.54 4.94
C ASP A 111 -3.08 0.71 4.28
N LEU A 112 -2.04 0.77 5.08
CA LEU A 112 -0.63 0.89 4.66
C LEU A 112 0.17 -0.40 4.89
N THR A 113 -0.48 -1.57 4.90
CA THR A 113 0.22 -2.81 5.19
C THR A 113 1.18 -3.20 4.07
N GLY A 114 2.41 -3.59 4.45
CA GLY A 114 3.34 -4.33 3.59
C GLY A 114 3.49 -5.80 4.04
N GLU A 115 2.54 -6.35 4.80
CA GLU A 115 2.61 -7.66 5.47
C GLU A 115 1.87 -8.75 4.69
N PRO A 116 2.55 -9.61 3.88
CA PRO A 116 1.87 -10.61 3.03
C PRO A 116 1.00 -11.59 3.82
N GLU A 117 1.43 -12.00 5.04
CA GLU A 117 0.65 -12.88 5.89
C GLU A 117 -0.70 -12.27 6.27
N PHE A 118 -0.73 -10.97 6.59
CA PHE A 118 -1.96 -10.27 6.95
C PHE A 118 -2.91 -10.17 5.75
N VAL A 119 -2.39 -9.74 4.59
CA VAL A 119 -3.17 -9.59 3.36
C VAL A 119 -3.81 -10.91 2.92
N ASP A 120 -3.05 -12.02 2.93
CA ASP A 120 -3.57 -13.32 2.52
C ASP A 120 -4.53 -13.92 3.56
N ARG A 121 -4.28 -13.69 4.87
CA ARG A 121 -5.21 -14.10 5.93
C ARG A 121 -6.52 -13.33 5.87
N SER A 122 -6.44 -12.03 5.63
CA SER A 122 -7.61 -11.17 5.44
C SER A 122 -8.48 -11.66 4.27
N TYR A 123 -7.87 -11.99 3.14
CA TYR A 123 -8.58 -12.58 2.00
C TYR A 123 -9.33 -13.86 2.39
N LEU A 124 -8.62 -14.81 3.00
CA LEU A 124 -9.17 -16.11 3.36
C LEU A 124 -10.36 -16.03 4.34
N ARG A 125 -10.42 -14.96 5.15
CA ARG A 125 -11.43 -14.81 6.20
C ARG A 125 -12.58 -13.88 5.84
N HIS A 126 -12.29 -12.83 5.07
CA HIS A 126 -13.21 -11.69 4.96
C HIS A 126 -13.61 -11.36 3.52
N HIS A 127 -12.93 -11.93 2.50
CA HIS A 127 -13.23 -11.63 1.10
C HIS A 127 -14.71 -11.89 0.74
N GLU A 128 -15.24 -13.08 1.05
CA GLU A 128 -16.61 -13.46 0.75
C GLU A 128 -17.64 -12.59 1.48
N THR A 129 -17.37 -12.25 2.73
CA THR A 129 -18.21 -11.34 3.52
C THR A 129 -18.23 -9.95 2.87
N ALA A 130 -17.07 -9.44 2.46
CA ALA A 130 -16.95 -8.16 1.79
C ALA A 130 -17.61 -8.14 0.41
N VAL A 131 -17.52 -9.25 -0.36
CA VAL A 131 -18.28 -9.40 -1.61
C VAL A 131 -19.78 -9.33 -1.34
N SER A 132 -20.27 -10.02 -0.30
CA SER A 132 -21.69 -10.05 0.04
C SER A 132 -22.25 -8.72 0.53
N SER A 133 -21.44 -7.91 1.21
CA SER A 133 -21.82 -6.59 1.74
C SER A 133 -21.57 -5.44 0.75
N GLY A 134 -20.80 -5.69 -0.32
CA GLY A 134 -20.38 -4.68 -1.28
C GLY A 134 -19.14 -3.87 -0.83
N ALA A 135 -18.50 -4.21 0.29
CA ALA A 135 -17.30 -3.53 0.77
C ALA A 135 -16.09 -3.80 -0.13
N ARG A 136 -15.25 -2.79 -0.33
CA ARG A 136 -13.93 -2.91 -0.95
C ARG A 136 -12.85 -2.90 0.15
N LEU A 137 -12.12 -3.99 0.27
CA LEU A 137 -10.99 -4.11 1.21
C LEU A 137 -9.68 -3.88 0.42
N VAL A 138 -9.17 -2.65 0.46
CA VAL A 138 -7.98 -2.25 -0.29
C VAL A 138 -6.79 -2.16 0.65
N HIS A 139 -5.88 -3.12 0.54
CA HIS A 139 -4.63 -3.15 1.29
C HIS A 139 -3.49 -2.49 0.53
N CYS A 140 -2.41 -2.17 1.24
CA CYS A 140 -1.16 -1.65 0.66
C CYS A 140 -1.32 -0.29 -0.04
N CYS A 141 -2.10 0.63 0.56
CA CYS A 141 -2.39 1.94 -0.02
C CYS A 141 -1.29 2.98 0.22
N GLY A 142 -0.02 2.57 0.18
CA GLY A 142 1.15 3.41 0.33
C GLY A 142 2.23 3.09 -0.68
N PHE A 143 3.47 3.49 -0.37
CA PHE A 143 4.62 3.23 -1.24
C PHE A 143 4.83 1.74 -1.50
N ASP A 144 4.47 0.88 -0.56
CA ASP A 144 4.61 -0.57 -0.67
C ASP A 144 3.70 -1.21 -1.75
N SER A 145 2.92 -0.44 -2.53
CA SER A 145 2.28 -1.00 -3.74
C SER A 145 1.77 0.04 -4.73
N ILE A 146 1.27 1.20 -4.30
CA ILE A 146 0.59 2.13 -5.22
C ILE A 146 1.45 2.53 -6.43
N PRO A 147 2.70 3.04 -6.28
CA PRO A 147 3.49 3.43 -7.44
C PRO A 147 3.89 2.24 -8.32
N HIS A 148 3.91 1.04 -7.74
CA HIS A 148 4.25 -0.19 -8.44
C HIS A 148 3.07 -0.76 -9.23
N ASP A 149 1.90 -0.85 -8.61
CA ASP A 149 0.67 -1.39 -9.20
C ASP A 149 0.13 -0.46 -10.30
N LEU A 150 -0.05 0.83 -9.97
CA LEU A 150 -0.50 1.83 -10.95
C LEU A 150 0.56 2.13 -12.02
N GLY A 151 1.85 2.03 -11.68
CA GLY A 151 2.94 2.18 -12.65
C GLY A 151 3.02 1.01 -13.63
N ALA A 152 2.83 -0.23 -13.17
CA ALA A 152 2.71 -1.38 -14.05
C ALA A 152 1.48 -1.25 -14.97
N GLN A 153 0.33 -0.84 -14.43
CA GLN A 153 -0.88 -0.57 -15.21
C GLN A 153 -0.63 0.52 -16.26
N PHE A 154 -0.03 1.65 -15.87
CA PHE A 154 0.34 2.72 -16.81
C PHE A 154 1.28 2.23 -17.91
N THR A 155 2.19 1.31 -17.58
CA THR A 155 3.15 0.74 -18.54
C THR A 155 2.45 -0.15 -19.56
N VAL A 156 1.58 -1.07 -19.14
CA VAL A 156 0.87 -1.97 -20.06
C VAL A 156 -0.12 -1.22 -20.95
N GLU A 157 -0.71 -0.13 -20.49
CA GLU A 157 -1.55 0.76 -21.31
C GLU A 157 -0.81 1.39 -22.50
N GLN A 158 0.52 1.33 -22.53
CA GLN A 158 1.37 1.84 -23.61
C GLN A 158 1.75 0.76 -24.62
N LEU A 159 1.32 -0.49 -24.41
CA LEU A 159 1.71 -1.68 -25.18
C LEU A 159 0.50 -2.37 -25.81
N PRO A 160 0.67 -3.14 -26.88
CA PRO A 160 -0.36 -4.05 -27.36
C PRO A 160 -0.75 -5.08 -26.29
N SER A 161 -2.05 -5.35 -26.13
CA SER A 161 -2.59 -6.26 -25.10
C SER A 161 -3.13 -7.59 -25.64
N ASP A 162 -2.93 -7.88 -26.92
CA ASP A 162 -3.40 -9.08 -27.60
C ASP A 162 -2.51 -10.32 -27.40
N GLY A 163 -1.31 -10.13 -26.85
CA GLY A 163 -0.31 -11.16 -26.62
C GLY A 163 0.28 -11.16 -25.21
N PRO A 164 1.34 -11.96 -24.99
CA PRO A 164 2.08 -11.95 -23.73
C PRO A 164 2.73 -10.59 -23.47
N ILE A 165 2.64 -10.12 -22.20
CA ILE A 165 3.26 -8.87 -21.76
C ILE A 165 4.25 -9.17 -20.62
N HIS A 166 5.46 -8.62 -20.75
CA HIS A 166 6.52 -8.72 -19.75
C HIS A 166 6.84 -7.33 -19.20
N VAL A 167 6.74 -7.16 -17.87
CA VAL A 167 7.08 -5.88 -17.21
C VAL A 167 8.11 -6.14 -16.11
N ARG A 168 9.15 -5.30 -16.05
CA ARG A 168 10.12 -5.28 -14.96
C ARG A 168 10.18 -3.90 -14.34
N GLY A 169 9.91 -3.83 -13.03
CA GLY A 169 9.97 -2.62 -12.22
C GLY A 169 11.30 -2.49 -11.49
N TYR A 170 11.90 -1.31 -11.53
CA TYR A 170 13.17 -0.95 -10.92
C TYR A 170 12.96 0.21 -9.96
N VAL A 171 13.15 -0.03 -8.67
CA VAL A 171 12.89 0.92 -7.59
C VAL A 171 14.17 1.61 -7.14
N HIS A 172 14.17 2.92 -7.10
CA HIS A 172 15.26 3.72 -6.56
C HIS A 172 14.73 4.79 -5.62
N SER A 173 15.44 5.01 -4.52
CA SER A 173 15.15 6.08 -3.57
C SER A 173 16.44 6.76 -3.16
N GLU A 174 16.44 8.10 -3.13
CA GLU A 174 17.54 8.92 -2.65
C GLU A 174 17.15 9.60 -1.33
N GLY A 175 18.03 9.52 -0.32
CA GLY A 175 17.80 10.19 0.97
C GLY A 175 16.79 9.55 1.91
N SER A 176 16.01 8.56 1.45
CA SER A 176 15.04 7.85 2.28
C SER A 176 15.61 6.55 2.83
N ILE A 177 15.39 6.35 4.12
CA ILE A 177 15.60 5.07 4.81
C ILE A 177 14.22 4.58 5.24
N PHE A 178 14.01 3.28 5.26
CA PHE A 178 12.77 2.67 5.74
C PHE A 178 12.29 3.32 7.04
N SER A 179 10.98 3.55 7.16
CA SER A 179 10.40 4.05 8.40
C SER A 179 10.60 3.06 9.55
N GLY A 180 10.66 3.55 10.80
CA GLY A 180 10.75 2.67 11.97
C GLY A 180 9.58 1.69 12.04
N GLY A 181 8.38 2.12 11.66
CA GLY A 181 7.21 1.24 11.53
C GLY A 181 7.39 0.18 10.45
N THR A 182 7.89 0.55 9.28
CA THR A 182 8.20 -0.39 8.19
C THR A 182 9.25 -1.41 8.59
N LEU A 183 10.32 -0.98 9.26
CA LEU A 183 11.36 -1.92 9.75
C LEU A 183 10.80 -2.87 10.79
N HIS A 184 9.96 -2.40 11.72
CA HIS A 184 9.32 -3.25 12.73
C HIS A 184 8.41 -4.29 12.08
N SER A 185 7.53 -3.89 11.17
CA SER A 185 6.64 -4.78 10.43
C SER A 185 7.42 -5.76 9.56
N ALA A 186 8.50 -5.32 8.88
CA ALA A 186 9.35 -6.20 8.08
C ALA A 186 10.02 -7.28 8.93
N LEU A 187 10.59 -6.93 10.09
CA LEU A 187 11.20 -7.89 11.02
C LEU A 187 10.17 -8.90 11.56
N LEU A 188 8.96 -8.44 11.85
CA LEU A 188 7.86 -9.30 12.28
C LEU A 188 7.44 -10.24 11.14
N ALA A 189 7.25 -9.75 9.93
CA ALA A 189 6.92 -10.54 8.75
C ALA A 189 7.98 -11.59 8.43
N MET A 190 9.27 -11.22 8.48
CA MET A 190 10.40 -12.15 8.30
C MET A 190 10.37 -13.27 9.33
N SER A 191 10.04 -12.99 10.60
CA SER A 191 9.94 -14.01 11.66
C SER A 191 8.78 -15.00 11.45
N ARG A 192 7.81 -14.65 10.62
CA ARG A 192 6.57 -15.40 10.36
C ARG A 192 6.51 -15.99 8.95
N PHE A 193 7.63 -16.00 8.23
CA PHE A 193 7.72 -16.39 6.82
C PHE A 193 7.03 -17.71 6.47
N ARG A 194 7.15 -18.76 7.34
CA ARG A 194 6.46 -20.03 7.11
C ARG A 194 4.93 -19.91 7.12
N LYS A 195 4.38 -19.06 8.00
CA LYS A 195 2.94 -18.80 8.06
C LYS A 195 2.49 -18.02 6.84
N ALA A 196 3.27 -17.03 6.42
CA ALA A 196 3.02 -16.28 5.18
C ALA A 196 2.96 -17.22 3.97
N LEU A 197 3.92 -18.14 3.82
CA LEU A 197 3.90 -19.13 2.73
C LEU A 197 2.67 -20.05 2.77
N ASN A 198 2.24 -20.47 3.95
CA ASN A 198 1.06 -21.33 4.08
C ASN A 198 -0.21 -20.58 3.69
N ASN A 199 -0.37 -19.34 4.14
CA ASN A 199 -1.51 -18.50 3.76
C ASN A 199 -1.52 -18.19 2.26
N ALA A 200 -0.36 -17.89 1.67
CA ALA A 200 -0.24 -17.66 0.23
C ALA A 200 -0.65 -18.89 -0.59
N LYS A 201 -0.25 -20.10 -0.17
CA LYS A 201 -0.67 -21.36 -0.81
C LYS A 201 -2.18 -21.61 -0.68
N ALA A 202 -2.74 -21.38 0.53
CA ALA A 202 -4.16 -21.53 0.78
C ALA A 202 -4.98 -20.56 -0.08
N ARG A 203 -4.58 -19.28 -0.11
CA ARG A 203 -5.20 -18.27 -0.94
C ARG A 203 -5.15 -18.62 -2.43
N ALA A 204 -3.98 -19.03 -2.94
CA ALA A 204 -3.82 -19.42 -4.33
C ALA A 204 -4.73 -20.60 -4.72
N ALA A 205 -4.99 -21.53 -3.80
CA ALA A 205 -5.93 -22.64 -4.02
C ALA A 205 -7.38 -22.15 -4.14
N VAL A 206 -7.80 -21.20 -3.29
CA VAL A 206 -9.13 -20.57 -3.34
C VAL A 206 -9.28 -19.76 -4.62
N GLU A 207 -8.33 -18.85 -4.91
CA GLU A 207 -8.35 -18.02 -6.12
C GLU A 207 -8.42 -18.88 -7.41
N LYS A 208 -7.70 -20.01 -7.44
CA LYS A 208 -7.77 -20.94 -8.58
C LYS A 208 -9.14 -21.59 -8.73
N GLY A 209 -9.81 -21.93 -7.65
CA GLY A 209 -11.17 -22.50 -7.65
C GLY A 209 -12.24 -21.50 -8.09
N GLN A 210 -12.01 -20.22 -7.88
CA GLN A 210 -12.94 -19.13 -8.19
C GLN A 210 -12.62 -18.41 -9.51
N ALA A 211 -11.53 -18.79 -10.20
CA ALA A 211 -11.07 -18.12 -11.40
C ALA A 211 -12.12 -18.18 -12.52
N THR A 212 -12.68 -17.05 -12.88
CA THR A 212 -13.60 -16.86 -14.01
C THR A 212 -12.88 -16.46 -15.30
N SER A 213 -11.63 -16.03 -15.19
CA SER A 213 -10.80 -15.56 -16.30
C SER A 213 -9.70 -16.57 -16.64
N SER A 214 -9.41 -16.72 -17.94
CA SER A 214 -8.28 -17.49 -18.45
C SER A 214 -6.94 -16.75 -18.40
N ARG A 215 -6.94 -15.49 -17.97
CA ARG A 215 -5.73 -14.66 -17.86
C ARG A 215 -4.74 -15.22 -16.85
N ARG A 216 -3.47 -15.25 -17.24
CA ARG A 216 -2.36 -15.72 -16.41
C ARG A 216 -1.51 -14.54 -15.99
N ALA A 217 -1.15 -14.49 -14.71
CA ALA A 217 -0.15 -13.56 -14.22
C ALA A 217 0.82 -14.29 -13.30
N ARG A 218 2.12 -14.10 -13.54
CA ARG A 218 3.19 -14.74 -12.79
C ARG A 218 4.26 -13.73 -12.38
N VAL A 219 4.90 -14.00 -11.25
CA VAL A 219 6.12 -13.32 -10.85
C VAL A 219 7.31 -14.04 -11.46
N GLU A 220 8.22 -13.30 -12.09
CA GLU A 220 9.43 -13.86 -12.71
C GLU A 220 10.38 -14.40 -11.64
N THR A 221 11.20 -15.41 -12.04
CA THR A 221 12.35 -15.80 -11.23
C THR A 221 13.42 -14.72 -11.33
N LEU A 222 13.70 -14.08 -10.21
CA LEU A 222 14.53 -12.89 -10.16
C LEU A 222 16.02 -13.26 -10.05
N THR A 223 16.85 -12.71 -10.94
CA THR A 223 18.31 -12.81 -10.90
C THR A 223 18.95 -11.43 -10.94
N PRO A 224 20.04 -11.18 -10.21
CA PRO A 224 20.77 -9.91 -10.31
C PRO A 224 21.28 -9.68 -11.73
N HIS A 225 21.08 -8.47 -12.26
CA HIS A 225 21.57 -8.08 -13.60
C HIS A 225 21.82 -6.57 -13.67
N ARG A 226 22.21 -6.07 -14.85
CA ARG A 226 22.31 -4.63 -15.11
C ARG A 226 21.18 -4.16 -16.00
N ALA A 227 20.51 -3.08 -15.59
CA ALA A 227 19.46 -2.43 -16.37
C ALA A 227 19.46 -0.92 -16.08
N LEU A 228 19.14 -0.10 -17.09
CA LEU A 228 19.00 1.36 -16.95
C LEU A 228 20.22 2.06 -16.30
N GLY A 229 21.43 1.49 -16.47
CA GLY A 229 22.64 2.02 -15.83
C GLY A 229 22.88 1.61 -14.38
N TYR A 230 21.98 0.84 -13.78
CA TYR A 230 22.00 0.39 -12.38
C TYR A 230 22.26 -1.12 -12.27
N TRP A 231 22.65 -1.55 -11.07
CA TRP A 231 22.55 -2.94 -10.65
C TRP A 231 21.12 -3.21 -10.18
N ALA A 232 20.45 -4.14 -10.82
CA ALA A 232 19.12 -4.61 -10.50
C ALA A 232 19.21 -5.80 -9.54
N LEU A 233 18.77 -5.63 -8.30
CA LEU A 233 18.77 -6.67 -7.28
C LEU A 233 17.34 -7.12 -7.00
N PRO A 234 17.08 -8.44 -6.91
CA PRO A 234 15.78 -8.95 -6.52
C PRO A 234 15.27 -8.31 -5.23
N MET A 235 14.03 -7.81 -5.25
CA MET A 235 13.41 -7.16 -4.11
C MET A 235 12.16 -7.96 -3.66
N PRO A 236 12.28 -8.77 -2.58
CA PRO A 236 11.21 -9.67 -2.15
C PRO A 236 10.17 -8.94 -1.26
N THR A 237 9.40 -8.05 -1.85
CA THR A 237 8.32 -7.31 -1.22
C THR A 237 6.95 -7.87 -1.59
N ILE A 238 5.86 -7.24 -1.13
CA ILE A 238 4.49 -7.64 -1.45
C ILE A 238 4.07 -7.24 -2.87
N ASP A 239 4.72 -6.23 -3.45
CA ASP A 239 4.36 -5.58 -4.71
C ASP A 239 4.12 -6.55 -5.87
N PRO A 240 5.01 -7.54 -6.14
CA PRO A 240 4.78 -8.50 -7.22
C PRO A 240 3.48 -9.28 -7.09
N ALA A 241 3.07 -9.59 -5.87
CA ALA A 241 1.83 -10.31 -5.63
C ALA A 241 0.59 -9.42 -5.85
N VAL A 242 0.67 -8.15 -5.48
CA VAL A 242 -0.37 -7.15 -5.73
C VAL A 242 -0.55 -6.96 -7.24
N ILE A 243 0.53 -6.66 -7.96
CA ILE A 243 0.52 -6.46 -9.42
C ILE A 243 -0.01 -7.69 -10.16
N ALA A 244 0.42 -8.90 -9.77
CA ALA A 244 -0.08 -10.12 -10.39
C ALA A 244 -1.59 -10.34 -10.16
N ARG A 245 -2.16 -9.86 -9.05
CA ARG A 245 -3.61 -9.89 -8.79
C ARG A 245 -4.34 -8.87 -9.65
N THR A 246 -3.83 -7.65 -9.74
CA THR A 246 -4.35 -6.64 -10.67
C THR A 246 -4.37 -7.17 -12.10
N ALA A 247 -3.27 -7.75 -12.57
CA ALA A 247 -3.13 -8.28 -13.91
C ALA A 247 -4.11 -9.41 -14.24
N ARG A 248 -4.48 -10.26 -13.27
CA ARG A 248 -5.50 -11.29 -13.50
C ARG A 248 -6.91 -10.73 -13.66
N ALA A 249 -7.19 -9.60 -13.07
CA ALA A 249 -8.51 -8.98 -13.07
C ALA A 249 -8.71 -7.97 -14.22
N ARG A 250 -7.62 -7.33 -14.69
CA ARG A 250 -7.68 -6.23 -15.65
C ARG A 250 -7.28 -6.68 -17.05
N GLU A 251 -8.07 -6.28 -18.07
CA GLU A 251 -7.90 -6.74 -19.47
C GLU A 251 -6.67 -6.16 -20.15
N GLU A 252 -6.31 -4.95 -19.80
CA GLU A 252 -5.13 -4.25 -20.35
C GLU A 252 -3.80 -4.96 -20.09
N PHE A 253 -3.74 -5.92 -19.16
CA PHE A 253 -2.56 -6.73 -18.88
C PHE A 253 -2.40 -7.93 -19.84
N GLY A 254 -3.30 -8.09 -20.80
CA GLY A 254 -3.27 -9.17 -21.80
C GLY A 254 -3.56 -10.56 -21.23
N PRO A 255 -3.46 -11.60 -22.07
CA PRO A 255 -3.78 -12.97 -21.67
C PRO A 255 -2.71 -13.67 -20.81
N ASP A 256 -1.45 -13.26 -20.92
CA ASP A 256 -0.30 -13.84 -20.19
C ASP A 256 0.67 -12.72 -19.77
N PHE A 257 0.67 -12.41 -18.51
CA PHE A 257 1.46 -11.33 -17.92
C PHE A 257 2.57 -11.87 -17.02
N SER A 258 3.76 -11.26 -17.08
CA SER A 258 4.83 -11.54 -16.13
C SER A 258 5.42 -10.25 -15.55
N TYR A 259 5.78 -10.31 -14.26
CA TYR A 259 6.36 -9.17 -13.55
C TYR A 259 7.63 -9.54 -12.80
N GLY A 260 8.68 -8.73 -13.00
CA GLY A 260 9.92 -8.78 -12.23
C GLY A 260 10.11 -7.52 -11.38
N HIS A 261 10.59 -7.66 -10.13
CA HIS A 261 10.72 -6.55 -9.18
C HIS A 261 12.13 -6.43 -8.61
N TYR A 262 12.74 -5.25 -8.79
CA TYR A 262 14.15 -5.05 -8.51
C TYR A 262 14.41 -3.72 -7.82
N ALA A 263 15.36 -3.72 -6.88
CA ALA A 263 15.99 -2.51 -6.38
C ALA A 263 17.09 -2.06 -7.35
N ALA A 264 17.08 -0.79 -7.74
CA ALA A 264 18.08 -0.17 -8.60
C ALA A 264 19.19 0.48 -7.79
N VAL A 265 20.41 -0.08 -7.81
CA VAL A 265 21.54 0.35 -7.00
C VAL A 265 22.70 0.83 -7.88
N LYS A 266 23.20 2.05 -7.66
CA LYS A 266 24.26 2.67 -8.50
C LYS A 266 25.59 1.93 -8.43
N ARG A 267 26.01 1.44 -7.26
CA ARG A 267 27.34 0.89 -7.01
C ARG A 267 27.28 -0.54 -6.50
N LEU A 268 28.06 -1.44 -7.11
CA LEU A 268 28.11 -2.86 -6.76
C LEU A 268 28.46 -3.14 -5.28
N PRO A 269 29.40 -2.45 -4.62
CA PRO A 269 29.64 -2.68 -3.19
C PRO A 269 28.41 -2.48 -2.31
N PHE A 270 27.59 -1.45 -2.61
CA PHE A 270 26.33 -1.22 -1.90
C PHE A 270 25.29 -2.29 -2.22
N ALA A 271 25.29 -2.81 -3.46
CA ALA A 271 24.45 -3.92 -3.85
C ALA A 271 24.76 -5.19 -3.03
N ILE A 272 26.03 -5.56 -2.96
CA ILE A 272 26.50 -6.72 -2.18
C ILE A 272 26.23 -6.52 -0.69
N GLY A 273 26.61 -5.35 -0.14
CA GLY A 273 26.38 -5.01 1.26
C GLY A 273 24.91 -5.00 1.65
N GLY A 274 24.03 -4.44 0.80
CA GLY A 274 22.58 -4.43 1.00
C GLY A 274 21.98 -5.84 0.99
N THR A 275 22.37 -6.68 0.05
CA THR A 275 21.92 -8.08 -0.01
C THR A 275 22.36 -8.87 1.23
N ALA A 276 23.61 -8.70 1.67
CA ALA A 276 24.14 -9.32 2.87
C ALA A 276 23.40 -8.83 4.14
N ALA A 277 23.11 -7.53 4.23
CA ALA A 277 22.37 -6.93 5.33
C ALA A 277 20.93 -7.47 5.41
N VAL A 278 20.21 -7.53 4.28
CA VAL A 278 18.86 -8.12 4.21
C VAL A 278 18.90 -9.61 4.61
N GLY A 279 19.84 -10.38 4.06
CA GLY A 279 20.03 -11.78 4.43
C GLY A 279 20.32 -11.97 5.93
N GLY A 280 21.20 -11.12 6.49
CA GLY A 280 21.49 -11.10 7.91
C GLY A 280 20.30 -10.74 8.78
N MET A 281 19.46 -9.79 8.36
CA MET A 281 18.20 -9.44 9.04
C MET A 281 17.20 -10.59 9.00
N VAL A 282 17.03 -11.28 7.87
CA VAL A 282 16.14 -12.44 7.74
C VAL A 282 16.54 -13.53 8.72
N VAL A 283 17.83 -13.87 8.77
CA VAL A 283 18.37 -14.89 9.71
C VAL A 283 18.25 -14.40 11.16
N GLY A 284 18.64 -13.14 11.43
CA GLY A 284 18.56 -12.52 12.76
C GLY A 284 17.13 -12.47 13.31
N ALA A 285 16.14 -12.21 12.45
CA ALA A 285 14.73 -12.19 12.83
C ALA A 285 14.20 -13.55 13.30
N GLN A 286 14.84 -14.66 12.92
CA GLN A 286 14.48 -16.02 13.41
C GLN A 286 14.97 -16.27 14.84
N VAL A 287 15.95 -15.49 15.33
CA VAL A 287 16.56 -15.66 16.66
C VAL A 287 15.93 -14.65 17.63
N PRO A 288 15.13 -15.10 18.64
CA PRO A 288 14.35 -14.18 19.48
C PRO A 288 15.13 -13.06 20.16
N PRO A 289 16.32 -13.27 20.76
CA PRO A 289 17.08 -12.17 21.36
C PRO A 289 17.60 -11.14 20.33
N VAL A 290 18.03 -11.60 19.14
CA VAL A 290 18.49 -10.72 18.06
C VAL A 290 17.32 -9.91 17.51
N ARG A 291 16.17 -10.54 17.29
CA ARG A 291 14.95 -9.86 16.86
C ARG A 291 14.54 -8.76 17.85
N ARG A 292 14.56 -9.02 19.17
CA ARG A 292 14.24 -8.02 20.19
C ARG A 292 15.21 -6.82 20.14
N LEU A 293 16.49 -7.08 19.90
CA LEU A 293 17.48 -6.01 19.74
C LEU A 293 17.20 -5.15 18.50
N LEU A 294 16.95 -5.79 17.35
CA LEU A 294 16.62 -5.09 16.12
C LEU A 294 15.31 -4.27 16.24
N GLN A 295 14.30 -4.82 16.92
CA GLN A 295 13.04 -4.11 17.19
C GLN A 295 13.22 -2.88 18.08
N LYS A 296 14.12 -2.93 19.07
CA LYS A 296 14.47 -1.76 19.90
C LYS A 296 15.15 -0.64 19.12
N MET A 297 15.89 -0.97 18.04
CA MET A 297 16.50 0.03 17.16
C MET A 297 15.49 0.69 16.21
N ALA A 298 14.32 0.11 16.06
CA ALA A 298 13.22 0.55 15.19
C ALA A 298 12.06 1.09 16.03
N GLU A 299 12.32 2.06 16.93
CA GLU A 299 11.26 2.62 17.77
C GLU A 299 10.15 3.24 16.91
N PRO A 300 8.89 2.75 17.03
CA PRO A 300 7.75 3.32 16.31
C PRO A 300 7.41 4.71 16.90
N GLY A 301 7.06 5.65 16.02
CA GLY A 301 6.47 6.93 16.44
C GLY A 301 7.34 8.16 16.32
N THR A 302 8.65 8.02 16.09
CA THR A 302 9.52 9.14 15.72
C THR A 302 9.70 9.20 14.21
N GLY A 303 9.19 10.26 13.57
CA GLY A 303 9.40 10.51 12.15
C GLY A 303 10.83 11.00 11.86
N PRO A 304 11.25 10.99 10.60
CA PRO A 304 12.51 11.63 10.19
C PRO A 304 12.43 13.15 10.35
N SER A 305 13.58 13.81 10.31
CA SER A 305 13.62 15.28 10.32
C SER A 305 12.90 15.86 9.09
N GLU A 306 12.35 17.07 9.23
CA GLU A 306 11.71 17.77 8.10
C GLU A 306 12.65 17.90 6.90
N TYR A 307 13.95 18.16 7.15
CA TYR A 307 14.97 18.19 6.10
C TYR A 307 15.00 16.90 5.25
N LYS A 308 14.94 15.73 5.89
CA LYS A 308 14.89 14.44 5.15
C LYS A 308 13.60 14.25 4.39
N LEU A 309 12.47 14.69 4.96
CA LEU A 309 11.17 14.66 4.29
C LEU A 309 11.14 15.56 3.04
N ASP A 310 11.87 16.68 3.07
CA ASP A 310 11.87 17.66 1.97
C ASP A 310 12.82 17.29 0.83
N HIS A 311 13.89 16.52 1.10
CA HIS A 311 14.96 16.28 0.14
C HIS A 311 15.06 14.84 -0.38
N ALA A 312 14.31 13.91 0.24
CA ALA A 312 14.24 12.55 -0.28
C ALA A 312 13.30 12.48 -1.49
N THR A 313 13.67 11.63 -2.44
CA THR A 313 12.89 11.38 -3.65
C THR A 313 12.90 9.90 -3.99
N PHE A 314 11.93 9.48 -4.79
CA PHE A 314 11.95 8.15 -5.37
C PHE A 314 11.59 8.19 -6.85
N TRP A 315 11.98 7.14 -7.55
CA TRP A 315 11.38 6.75 -8.80
C TRP A 315 11.25 5.23 -8.90
N VAL A 316 10.23 4.82 -9.64
CA VAL A 316 10.05 3.43 -10.09
C VAL A 316 10.01 3.47 -11.62
N ARG A 317 11.00 2.88 -12.28
CA ARG A 317 11.05 2.74 -13.74
C ARG A 317 10.61 1.36 -14.15
N PHE A 318 9.81 1.31 -15.16
CA PHE A 318 9.32 0.05 -15.71
C PHE A 318 9.84 -0.11 -17.13
N ILE A 319 10.30 -1.32 -17.44
CA ILE A 319 10.54 -1.78 -18.81
C ILE A 319 9.40 -2.73 -19.12
N GLY A 320 8.55 -2.37 -20.10
CA GLY A 320 7.47 -3.19 -20.60
C GLY A 320 7.79 -3.67 -22.03
N GLU A 321 7.49 -4.93 -22.32
CA GLU A 321 7.74 -5.58 -23.61
C GLU A 321 6.52 -6.41 -24.01
N ALA A 322 6.00 -6.20 -25.24
CA ALA A 322 4.89 -6.96 -25.82
C ALA A 322 4.95 -6.92 -27.35
N SER A 323 4.72 -8.03 -28.02
CA SER A 323 4.59 -8.12 -29.48
C SER A 323 5.73 -7.47 -30.28
N GLY A 324 6.96 -7.43 -29.71
CA GLY A 324 8.14 -6.81 -30.33
C GLY A 324 8.28 -5.31 -30.02
N GLU A 325 7.33 -4.69 -29.35
CA GLU A 325 7.41 -3.32 -28.85
C GLU A 325 8.00 -3.29 -27.45
N ARG A 326 8.74 -2.21 -27.14
CA ARG A 326 9.32 -1.96 -25.83
C ARG A 326 9.02 -0.52 -25.41
N VAL A 327 8.62 -0.37 -24.16
CA VAL A 327 8.40 0.95 -23.53
C VAL A 327 9.15 1.05 -22.21
N VAL A 328 9.67 2.24 -21.91
CA VAL A 328 10.19 2.58 -20.59
C VAL A 328 9.30 3.68 -20.01
N THR A 329 8.73 3.42 -18.84
CA THR A 329 7.93 4.41 -18.10
C THR A 329 8.54 4.68 -16.73
N GLU A 330 8.13 5.79 -16.11
CA GLU A 330 8.58 6.19 -14.78
C GLU A 330 7.41 6.69 -13.93
N VAL A 331 7.36 6.26 -12.70
CA VAL A 331 6.59 6.88 -11.63
C VAL A 331 7.57 7.52 -10.66
N ALA A 332 7.41 8.82 -10.35
CA ALA A 332 8.32 9.53 -9.47
C ALA A 332 7.58 10.47 -8.51
N GLY A 333 8.18 10.70 -7.35
CA GLY A 333 7.63 11.56 -6.31
C GLY A 333 8.67 11.96 -5.26
N GLY A 334 8.20 12.56 -4.18
CA GLY A 334 8.98 13.03 -3.05
C GLY A 334 9.41 11.89 -2.11
N GLU A 335 9.42 12.16 -0.82
CA GLU A 335 9.84 11.20 0.21
C GLU A 335 8.82 10.03 0.32
N PRO A 336 9.23 8.78 -0.02
CA PRO A 336 8.30 7.68 -0.18
C PRO A 336 7.75 7.12 1.13
N GLY A 337 8.55 7.16 2.21
CA GLY A 337 8.26 6.41 3.44
C GLY A 337 7.15 7.00 4.30
N TYR A 338 6.94 8.30 4.24
CA TYR A 338 5.96 9.00 5.07
C TYR A 338 5.08 9.97 4.28
N ARG A 339 5.67 10.98 3.59
CA ARG A 339 4.89 12.01 2.89
C ARG A 339 4.08 11.43 1.74
N GLU A 340 4.76 10.77 0.80
CA GLU A 340 4.05 10.19 -0.35
C GLU A 340 3.13 9.04 0.09
N THR A 341 3.56 8.23 1.06
CA THR A 341 2.70 7.18 1.65
C THR A 341 1.43 7.76 2.28
N SER A 342 1.55 8.86 3.04
CA SER A 342 0.39 9.52 3.64
C SER A 342 -0.54 10.13 2.59
N ARG A 343 0.04 10.72 1.54
CA ARG A 343 -0.69 11.25 0.38
C ARG A 343 -1.42 10.15 -0.38
N MET A 344 -0.75 9.04 -0.64
CA MET A 344 -1.34 7.87 -1.32
C MET A 344 -2.54 7.33 -0.56
N LEU A 345 -2.44 7.17 0.78
CA LEU A 345 -3.56 6.72 1.60
C LEU A 345 -4.71 7.72 1.60
N ALA A 346 -4.41 9.02 1.71
CA ALA A 346 -5.42 10.05 1.66
C ALA A 346 -6.15 10.08 0.31
N GLU A 347 -5.42 10.05 -0.81
CA GLU A 347 -6.02 10.02 -2.15
C GLU A 347 -6.79 8.71 -2.41
N THR A 348 -6.33 7.58 -1.85
CA THR A 348 -7.08 6.32 -1.89
C THR A 348 -8.42 6.45 -1.16
N ALA A 349 -8.42 7.00 0.05
CA ALA A 349 -9.65 7.19 0.82
C ALA A 349 -10.60 8.18 0.14
N LEU A 350 -10.07 9.26 -0.42
CA LEU A 350 -10.85 10.24 -1.20
C LEU A 350 -11.42 9.62 -2.48
N SER A 351 -10.64 8.80 -3.18
CA SER A 351 -11.12 8.12 -4.39
C SER A 351 -12.24 7.13 -4.07
N LEU A 352 -12.09 6.34 -3.00
CA LEU A 352 -13.15 5.43 -2.53
C LEU A 352 -14.43 6.18 -2.13
N ALA A 353 -14.30 7.38 -1.54
CA ALA A 353 -15.44 8.14 -1.05
C ALA A 353 -16.19 8.93 -2.15
N TYR A 354 -15.48 9.44 -3.16
CA TYR A 354 -16.03 10.49 -4.03
C TYR A 354 -15.91 10.23 -5.53
N ASP A 355 -15.08 9.29 -5.98
CA ASP A 355 -14.94 9.02 -7.41
C ASP A 355 -15.98 8.02 -7.91
N GLU A 356 -16.32 8.13 -9.19
CA GLU A 356 -17.02 7.08 -9.90
C GLU A 356 -16.04 5.95 -10.22
N LEU A 357 -16.23 4.81 -9.59
CA LEU A 357 -15.36 3.66 -9.70
C LEU A 357 -16.08 2.47 -10.33
N ASP A 358 -15.31 1.59 -10.97
CA ASP A 358 -15.85 0.31 -11.45
C ASP A 358 -16.48 -0.47 -10.29
N GLU A 359 -17.55 -1.23 -10.59
CA GLU A 359 -18.19 -2.09 -9.60
C GLU A 359 -17.24 -3.21 -9.17
N THR A 360 -16.70 -3.07 -7.98
CA THR A 360 -15.82 -4.06 -7.34
C THR A 360 -16.22 -4.26 -5.89
N ALA A 361 -16.07 -5.47 -5.38
CA ALA A 361 -16.31 -5.81 -3.97
C ALA A 361 -15.35 -6.91 -3.51
N GLY A 362 -15.22 -7.06 -2.21
CA GLY A 362 -14.28 -8.02 -1.62
C GLY A 362 -12.89 -7.41 -1.42
N GLN A 363 -11.90 -8.26 -1.19
CA GLN A 363 -10.52 -7.79 -1.12
C GLN A 363 -9.97 -7.62 -2.54
N VAL A 364 -9.67 -6.39 -2.88
CA VAL A 364 -9.20 -5.94 -4.20
C VAL A 364 -7.89 -5.15 -4.08
N THR A 365 -7.16 -5.03 -5.18
CA THR A 365 -5.94 -4.20 -5.24
C THR A 365 -6.29 -2.76 -5.62
N THR A 366 -5.32 -1.88 -5.48
CA THR A 366 -5.45 -0.48 -5.89
C THR A 366 -5.71 -0.33 -7.39
N GLY A 367 -5.03 -1.12 -8.22
CA GLY A 367 -5.26 -1.14 -9.67
C GLY A 367 -6.61 -1.74 -10.07
N GLN A 368 -7.15 -2.69 -9.29
CA GLN A 368 -8.49 -3.26 -9.53
C GLN A 368 -9.60 -2.29 -9.18
N ALA A 369 -9.54 -1.69 -7.99
CA ALA A 369 -10.63 -0.87 -7.45
C ALA A 369 -10.60 0.57 -7.96
N LEU A 370 -9.42 1.15 -8.12
CA LEU A 370 -9.24 2.58 -8.28
C LEU A 370 -8.55 2.95 -9.62
N GLY A 371 -7.56 2.14 -10.03
CA GLY A 371 -6.90 2.23 -11.33
C GLY A 371 -6.59 3.66 -11.78
N ARG A 372 -7.18 4.06 -12.89
CA ARG A 372 -6.97 5.37 -13.51
C ARG A 372 -7.42 6.53 -12.62
N SER A 373 -8.51 6.40 -11.90
CA SER A 373 -9.04 7.45 -11.00
C SER A 373 -8.00 7.84 -9.94
N LEU A 374 -7.43 6.87 -9.24
CA LEU A 374 -6.39 7.12 -8.25
C LEU A 374 -5.12 7.68 -8.90
N ARG A 375 -4.72 7.16 -10.07
CA ARG A 375 -3.55 7.67 -10.80
C ARG A 375 -3.70 9.17 -11.15
N GLU A 376 -4.88 9.59 -11.61
CA GLU A 376 -5.16 11.00 -11.91
C GLU A 376 -5.15 11.87 -10.65
N ARG A 377 -5.66 11.38 -9.51
CA ARG A 377 -5.56 12.07 -8.22
C ARG A 377 -4.11 12.27 -7.79
N LEU A 378 -3.32 11.20 -7.84
CA LEU A 378 -1.90 11.24 -7.49
C LEU A 378 -1.11 12.17 -8.42
N HIS A 379 -1.44 12.19 -9.70
CA HIS A 379 -0.81 13.14 -10.64
C HIS A 379 -1.13 14.60 -10.28
N ARG A 380 -2.39 14.91 -10.00
CA ARG A 380 -2.79 16.26 -9.53
C ARG A 380 -2.14 16.63 -8.19
N SER A 381 -1.81 15.64 -7.37
CA SER A 381 -1.17 15.84 -6.08
C SER A 381 0.36 15.92 -6.14
N GLY A 382 0.97 15.79 -7.33
CA GLY A 382 2.40 16.01 -7.57
C GLY A 382 3.23 14.79 -7.89
N MET A 383 2.65 13.58 -7.88
CA MET A 383 3.33 12.38 -8.37
C MET A 383 3.30 12.35 -9.90
N THR A 384 4.38 11.94 -10.54
CA THR A 384 4.45 11.93 -12.00
C THR A 384 4.38 10.51 -12.57
N PHE A 385 3.69 10.37 -13.70
CA PHE A 385 3.63 9.16 -14.51
C PHE A 385 4.04 9.55 -15.93
N THR A 386 5.20 9.08 -16.40
CA THR A 386 5.83 9.58 -17.63
C THR A 386 6.30 8.43 -18.50
N VAL A 387 6.11 8.54 -19.81
CA VAL A 387 6.76 7.67 -20.79
C VAL A 387 8.14 8.25 -21.11
N LEU A 388 9.20 7.52 -20.83
CA LEU A 388 10.59 7.94 -21.06
C LEU A 388 11.10 7.55 -22.45
N GLU A 389 10.72 6.36 -22.95
CA GLU A 389 11.24 5.77 -24.19
C GLU A 389 10.19 4.84 -24.81
N ARG A 390 10.14 4.79 -26.14
CA ARG A 390 9.41 3.79 -26.94
C ARG A 390 10.30 3.28 -28.07
N SER A 391 10.33 1.99 -28.31
CA SER A 391 11.12 1.37 -29.40
C SER A 391 10.48 0.08 -29.91
#